data_622733c03dda4e72a662938ad62be1d9
#
_entry.id   622733c03dda4e72a662938ad62be1d9
#
_cell.length_a   1.000
_cell.length_b   1.000
_cell.length_c   1.000
_cell.angle_alpha   90.00
_cell.angle_beta   90.00
_cell.angle_gamma   90.00
#
_symmetry.space_group_name_H-M   'P 1'
#
loop_
_entity.id
_entity.type
_entity.pdbx_description
1 polymer ?
#
loop_
_entity_poly.entity_id
_entity_poly.type
_entity_poly.pdbx_seq_one_letter_code
_entity_poly.pdbx_strand_id
1 'polypeptide(L)'
;ELVLWSSQQFSFISMPDRFCTGSSIMPQKKNPDVPELIRGKSGRTNGNLFALLTLMKSQPLAYNKDNQEDKEPLFDSVDTLQDCLTALNGLIPNIVADEEQMRQSALAGFTTATDLADYLVRKNIPFRDAHELVGAAVQRAVELGSPLEALSLRQLNGCLLYTSDAADESVS
;
A
#
# COMPACT_ATOMS: atom_id res chain seq x y z
N GLU A 1 5.05 -2.04 3.58
CA GLU A 1 4.57 -2.69 2.34
C GLU A 1 5.54 -3.76 1.85
N LEU A 2 6.84 -3.51 1.64
CA LEU A 2 7.79 -4.51 1.13
C LEU A 2 7.79 -5.83 1.93
N VAL A 3 7.73 -5.76 3.27
CA VAL A 3 7.62 -6.94 4.15
C VAL A 3 6.36 -7.74 3.86
N LEU A 4 5.22 -7.04 3.72
CA LEU A 4 3.94 -7.65 3.44
C LEU A 4 3.92 -8.28 2.03
N TRP A 5 4.40 -7.53 1.03
CA TRP A 5 4.43 -7.99 -0.36
C TRP A 5 5.36 -9.17 -0.61
N SER A 6 6.42 -9.31 0.19
CA SER A 6 7.32 -10.46 0.13
C SER A 6 6.85 -11.66 0.95
N SER A 7 5.76 -11.53 1.71
CA SER A 7 5.20 -12.62 2.50
C SER A 7 4.59 -13.72 1.60
N GLN A 8 4.54 -14.93 2.13
CA GLN A 8 3.98 -16.08 1.41
C GLN A 8 2.51 -15.89 1.02
N GLN A 9 1.75 -15.07 1.77
CA GLN A 9 0.34 -14.79 1.53
C GLN A 9 0.13 -13.89 0.31
N PHE A 10 1.04 -12.94 0.07
CA PHE A 10 0.96 -12.00 -1.06
C PHE A 10 1.82 -12.45 -2.24
N SER A 11 3.08 -12.80 -1.98
CA SER A 11 4.05 -13.21 -3.01
C SER A 11 4.14 -12.24 -4.20
N PHE A 12 3.94 -10.94 -3.95
CA PHE A 12 3.98 -9.92 -4.99
C PHE A 12 5.39 -9.56 -5.42
N ILE A 13 6.36 -9.71 -4.50
CA ILE A 13 7.76 -9.43 -4.78
C ILE A 13 8.65 -10.50 -4.20
N SER A 14 9.81 -10.69 -4.81
CA SER A 14 10.91 -11.44 -4.24
C SER A 14 12.14 -10.56 -4.05
N MET A 15 12.89 -10.83 -2.98
CA MET A 15 14.12 -10.13 -2.65
C MET A 15 15.31 -11.10 -2.77
N PRO A 16 16.48 -10.62 -3.22
CA PRO A 16 17.69 -11.44 -3.25
C PRO A 16 18.10 -11.92 -1.85
N ASP A 17 18.67 -13.11 -1.77
CA ASP A 17 19.08 -13.75 -0.52
C ASP A 17 20.02 -12.90 0.32
N ARG A 18 20.87 -12.09 -0.30
CA ARG A 18 21.80 -11.17 0.39
C ARG A 18 21.10 -10.09 1.23
N PHE A 19 19.81 -9.86 1.05
CA PHE A 19 18.99 -8.90 1.81
C PHE A 19 17.99 -9.59 2.74
N CYS A 20 18.06 -10.91 2.83
CA CYS A 20 17.21 -11.74 3.65
C CYS A 20 18.06 -12.62 4.55
N THR A 21 17.52 -12.99 5.71
CA THR A 21 18.13 -14.08 6.52
C THR A 21 17.27 -15.33 6.40
N GLY A 22 17.97 -16.48 6.33
CA GLY A 22 17.35 -17.78 6.43
C GLY A 22 17.06 -18.15 7.89
N SER A 23 16.20 -19.13 8.07
CA SER A 23 16.01 -19.77 9.38
C SER A 23 16.88 -21.01 9.49
N SER A 24 17.55 -21.21 10.62
CA SER A 24 18.28 -22.46 10.91
C SER A 24 17.36 -23.68 11.06
N ILE A 25 16.09 -23.45 11.37
CA ILE A 25 15.08 -24.52 11.61
C ILE A 25 14.22 -24.75 10.36
N MET A 26 13.96 -23.71 9.58
CA MET A 26 13.10 -23.78 8.38
C MET A 26 13.89 -23.30 7.15
N PRO A 27 14.51 -24.20 6.38
CA PRO A 27 15.36 -23.83 5.24
C PRO A 27 14.65 -23.00 4.16
N GLN A 28 13.33 -23.14 4.06
CA GLN A 28 12.49 -22.41 3.09
C GLN A 28 12.13 -20.99 3.54
N LYS A 29 12.34 -20.66 4.82
CA LYS A 29 11.94 -19.36 5.38
C LYS A 29 13.00 -18.30 5.05
N LYS A 30 12.59 -17.25 4.37
CA LYS A 30 13.38 -16.03 4.13
C LYS A 30 12.71 -14.87 4.85
N ASN A 31 13.48 -14.24 5.74
CA ASN A 31 13.01 -13.06 6.47
C ASN A 31 13.49 -11.80 5.75
N PRO A 32 12.60 -10.82 5.48
CA PRO A 32 12.95 -9.58 4.81
C PRO A 32 13.59 -8.59 5.78
N ASP A 33 14.78 -8.92 6.30
CA ASP A 33 15.40 -8.19 7.41
C ASP A 33 15.69 -6.73 7.10
N VAL A 34 16.13 -6.41 5.88
CA VAL A 34 16.47 -5.03 5.51
C VAL A 34 15.27 -4.10 5.67
N PRO A 35 14.11 -4.35 5.05
CA PRO A 35 12.95 -3.49 5.25
C PRO A 35 12.39 -3.54 6.69
N GLU A 36 12.54 -4.65 7.40
CA GLU A 36 12.14 -4.75 8.81
C GLU A 36 13.00 -3.87 9.71
N LEU A 37 14.32 -3.95 9.56
CA LEU A 37 15.27 -3.13 10.33
C LEU A 37 15.11 -1.64 10.01
N ILE A 38 14.90 -1.26 8.73
CA ILE A 38 14.65 0.14 8.36
C ILE A 38 13.38 0.65 9.02
N ARG A 39 12.31 -0.14 9.02
CA ARG A 39 11.07 0.19 9.75
C ARG A 39 11.32 0.36 11.25
N GLY A 40 12.11 -0.51 11.86
CA GLY A 40 12.50 -0.43 13.28
C GLY A 40 13.33 0.82 13.60
N LYS A 41 14.24 1.20 12.71
CA LYS A 41 15.11 2.38 12.89
C LYS A 41 14.35 3.72 12.89
N SER A 42 13.14 3.78 12.36
CA SER A 42 12.28 4.97 12.48
C SER A 42 12.00 5.33 13.94
N GLY A 43 11.85 4.32 14.81
CA GLY A 43 11.70 4.54 16.25
C GLY A 43 12.91 5.21 16.89
N ARG A 44 14.14 4.83 16.48
CA ARG A 44 15.40 5.46 16.95
C ARG A 44 15.45 6.93 16.55
N THR A 45 15.17 7.25 15.30
CA THR A 45 15.17 8.63 14.81
C THR A 45 14.09 9.50 15.49
N ASN A 46 12.89 8.94 15.71
CA ASN A 46 11.84 9.61 16.46
C ASN A 46 12.23 9.86 17.93
N GLY A 47 12.93 8.89 18.56
CA GLY A 47 13.48 9.04 19.90
C GLY A 47 14.49 10.20 19.99
N ASN A 48 15.36 10.30 19.00
CA ASN A 48 16.33 11.40 18.90
C ASN A 48 15.64 12.77 18.72
N LEU A 49 14.59 12.84 17.88
CA LEU A 49 13.79 14.06 17.73
C LEU A 49 13.13 14.44 19.07
N PHE A 50 12.57 13.47 19.77
CA PHE A 50 11.94 13.75 21.07
C PHE A 50 12.97 14.22 22.11
N ALA A 51 14.18 13.67 22.11
CA ALA A 51 15.27 14.13 22.95
C ALA A 51 15.64 15.59 22.67
N LEU A 52 15.77 15.97 21.38
CA LEU A 52 16.07 17.34 20.98
C LEU A 52 14.93 18.33 21.35
N LEU A 53 13.68 17.95 21.17
CA LEU A 53 12.54 18.77 21.58
C LEU A 53 12.50 18.97 23.11
N THR A 54 12.84 17.93 23.86
CA THR A 54 12.94 17.99 25.34
C THR A 54 14.09 18.86 25.79
N LEU A 55 15.23 18.77 25.10
CA LEU A 55 16.40 19.63 25.36
C LEU A 55 16.06 21.11 25.27
N MET A 56 15.27 21.51 24.30
CA MET A 56 14.85 22.91 24.10
C MET A 56 13.86 23.40 25.16
N LYS A 57 13.31 22.52 25.98
CA LYS A 57 12.29 22.87 26.97
C LYS A 57 12.88 23.80 28.05
N SER A 58 12.19 24.90 28.31
CA SER A 58 12.49 25.82 29.43
C SER A 58 13.87 26.48 29.39
N GLN A 59 14.52 26.53 28.25
CA GLN A 59 15.77 27.27 28.11
C GLN A 59 15.51 28.77 28.16
N PRO A 60 16.22 29.55 28.98
CA PRO A 60 16.15 31.01 28.95
C PRO A 60 16.84 31.57 27.70
N LEU A 61 16.68 32.88 27.47
CA LEU A 61 17.40 33.57 26.41
C LEU A 61 18.91 33.44 26.58
N ALA A 62 19.64 33.43 25.48
CA ALA A 62 21.07 33.20 25.34
C ALA A 62 21.48 31.70 25.33
N TYR A 63 22.77 31.46 25.12
CA TYR A 63 23.31 30.10 25.04
C TYR A 63 23.30 29.41 26.38
N ASN A 64 22.79 28.18 26.42
CA ASN A 64 22.82 27.31 27.56
C ASN A 64 23.65 26.05 27.25
N LYS A 65 24.35 25.55 28.29
CA LYS A 65 25.20 24.34 28.15
C LYS A 65 24.39 23.08 27.80
N ASP A 66 23.10 23.07 28.05
CA ASP A 66 22.16 22.03 27.59
C ASP A 66 22.36 21.72 26.10
N ASN A 67 22.62 22.74 25.29
CA ASN A 67 22.86 22.58 23.84
C ASN A 67 24.14 21.83 23.47
N GLN A 68 24.95 21.36 24.44
CA GLN A 68 26.02 20.41 24.19
C GLN A 68 25.51 18.99 23.93
N GLU A 69 24.30 18.68 24.42
CA GLU A 69 23.62 17.40 24.20
C GLU A 69 22.87 17.29 22.84
N ASP A 70 22.89 18.33 22.00
CA ASP A 70 22.19 18.37 20.74
C ASP A 70 22.86 17.53 19.62
N LYS A 71 24.17 17.34 19.72
CA LYS A 71 24.97 16.78 18.63
C LYS A 71 24.82 15.28 18.47
N GLU A 72 24.85 14.54 19.57
CA GLU A 72 24.75 13.08 19.52
C GLU A 72 23.43 12.59 18.88
N PRO A 73 22.24 13.07 19.30
CA PRO A 73 20.99 12.66 18.68
C PRO A 73 20.90 13.05 17.20
N LEU A 74 21.46 14.22 16.83
CA LEU A 74 21.48 14.68 15.44
C LEU A 74 22.39 13.78 14.60
N PHE A 75 23.62 13.58 15.00
CA PHE A 75 24.59 12.76 14.25
C PHE A 75 24.13 11.31 14.14
N ASP A 76 23.62 10.73 15.22
CA ASP A 76 23.03 9.39 15.20
C ASP A 76 21.86 9.28 14.22
N SER A 77 21.03 10.31 14.11
CA SER A 77 19.92 10.33 13.14
C SER A 77 20.43 10.41 11.70
N VAL A 78 21.46 11.22 11.44
CA VAL A 78 22.08 11.34 10.12
C VAL A 78 22.73 10.02 9.70
N ASP A 79 23.54 9.42 10.57
CA ASP A 79 24.19 8.14 10.30
C ASP A 79 23.16 7.03 10.06
N THR A 80 22.14 6.98 10.92
CA THR A 80 21.03 6.01 10.77
C THR A 80 20.32 6.18 9.42
N LEU A 81 20.05 7.41 8.99
CA LEU A 81 19.41 7.67 7.70
C LEU A 81 20.32 7.29 6.53
N GLN A 82 21.61 7.62 6.59
CA GLN A 82 22.58 7.27 5.55
C GLN A 82 22.69 5.75 5.37
N ASP A 83 22.77 5.01 6.49
CA ASP A 83 22.81 3.55 6.47
C ASP A 83 21.53 2.96 5.86
N CYS A 84 20.36 3.47 6.25
CA CYS A 84 19.07 3.04 5.70
C CYS A 84 18.99 3.29 4.19
N LEU A 85 19.41 4.48 3.73
CA LEU A 85 19.40 4.83 2.31
C LEU A 85 20.40 3.98 1.52
N THR A 86 21.58 3.70 2.07
CA THR A 86 22.58 2.82 1.47
C THR A 86 22.02 1.40 1.28
N ALA A 87 21.37 0.87 2.31
CA ALA A 87 20.75 -0.44 2.24
C ALA A 87 19.60 -0.48 1.21
N LEU A 88 18.76 0.56 1.17
CA LEU A 88 17.66 0.66 0.18
C LEU A 88 18.20 0.81 -1.24
N ASN A 89 19.24 1.58 -1.47
CA ASN A 89 19.88 1.71 -2.78
C ASN A 89 20.42 0.37 -3.31
N GLY A 90 20.84 -0.51 -2.41
CA GLY A 90 21.22 -1.87 -2.77
C GLY A 90 20.03 -2.80 -3.00
N LEU A 91 18.95 -2.64 -2.22
CA LEU A 91 17.79 -3.53 -2.26
C LEU A 91 16.85 -3.23 -3.43
N ILE A 92 16.39 -1.98 -3.59
CA ILE A 92 15.30 -1.60 -4.49
C ILE A 92 15.55 -2.03 -5.95
N PRO A 93 16.73 -1.79 -6.54
CA PRO A 93 16.99 -2.19 -7.93
C PRO A 93 17.01 -3.71 -8.15
N ASN A 94 17.06 -4.49 -7.09
CA ASN A 94 17.15 -5.95 -7.14
C ASN A 94 15.86 -6.65 -6.70
N ILE A 95 14.79 -5.91 -6.41
CA ILE A 95 13.48 -6.48 -6.17
C ILE A 95 12.90 -6.97 -7.50
N VAL A 96 12.37 -8.17 -7.50
CA VAL A 96 11.65 -8.74 -8.65
C VAL A 96 10.17 -8.76 -8.32
N ALA A 97 9.35 -8.11 -9.15
CA ALA A 97 7.90 -8.14 -9.03
C ALA A 97 7.32 -9.38 -9.72
N ASP A 98 6.36 -10.04 -9.09
CA ASP A 98 5.52 -11.04 -9.71
C ASP A 98 4.26 -10.36 -10.26
N GLU A 99 4.37 -9.89 -11.52
CA GLU A 99 3.32 -9.13 -12.18
C GLU A 99 2.02 -9.94 -12.32
N GLU A 100 2.13 -11.25 -12.54
CA GLU A 100 0.96 -12.11 -12.69
C GLU A 100 0.22 -12.28 -11.35
N GLN A 101 0.94 -12.53 -10.26
CA GLN A 101 0.35 -12.63 -8.92
C GLN A 101 -0.31 -11.29 -8.50
N MET A 102 0.35 -10.18 -8.79
CA MET A 102 -0.22 -8.84 -8.54
C MET A 102 -1.49 -8.61 -9.37
N ARG A 103 -1.48 -8.99 -10.66
CA ARG A 103 -2.62 -8.87 -11.55
C ARG A 103 -3.80 -9.74 -11.08
N GLN A 104 -3.55 -10.99 -10.71
CA GLN A 104 -4.59 -11.89 -10.20
C GLN A 104 -5.22 -11.35 -8.92
N SER A 105 -4.41 -10.82 -8.01
CA SER A 105 -4.91 -10.22 -6.77
C SER A 105 -5.75 -8.97 -7.00
N ALA A 106 -5.36 -8.14 -7.98
CA ALA A 106 -6.14 -6.97 -8.37
C ALA A 106 -7.51 -7.35 -8.95
N LEU A 107 -7.55 -8.35 -9.83
CA LEU A 107 -8.80 -8.84 -10.42
C LEU A 107 -9.73 -9.46 -9.37
N ALA A 108 -9.20 -10.25 -8.46
CA ALA A 108 -9.98 -10.90 -7.41
C ALA A 108 -10.67 -9.93 -6.45
N GLY A 109 -10.10 -8.72 -6.26
CA GLY A 109 -10.64 -7.68 -5.37
C GLY A 109 -11.62 -6.71 -6.04
N PHE A 110 -11.97 -6.89 -7.30
CA PHE A 110 -12.78 -5.94 -8.08
C PHE A 110 -12.25 -4.50 -8.06
N THR A 111 -10.94 -4.33 -7.92
CA THR A 111 -10.31 -3.00 -7.83
C THR A 111 -10.52 -2.17 -9.11
N THR A 112 -10.72 -2.83 -10.25
CA THR A 112 -11.04 -2.23 -11.55
C THR A 112 -12.46 -1.67 -11.64
N ALA A 113 -13.33 -1.94 -10.65
CA ALA A 113 -14.68 -1.38 -10.60
C ALA A 113 -14.67 0.16 -10.56
N THR A 114 -13.70 0.76 -9.87
CA THR A 114 -13.54 2.21 -9.84
C THR A 114 -13.20 2.78 -11.23
N ASP A 115 -12.33 2.10 -11.98
CA ASP A 115 -11.97 2.50 -13.34
C ASP A 115 -13.19 2.46 -14.29
N LEU A 116 -14.07 1.47 -14.10
CA LEU A 116 -15.34 1.39 -14.85
C LEU A 116 -16.29 2.54 -14.50
N ALA A 117 -16.38 2.89 -13.20
CA ALA A 117 -17.18 4.05 -12.77
C ALA A 117 -16.64 5.35 -13.38
N ASP A 118 -15.33 5.56 -13.32
CA ASP A 118 -14.68 6.73 -13.94
C ASP A 118 -14.89 6.77 -15.46
N TYR A 119 -14.84 5.62 -16.13
CA TYR A 119 -15.14 5.53 -17.55
C TYR A 119 -16.58 5.99 -17.87
N LEU A 120 -17.56 5.54 -17.08
CA LEU A 120 -18.96 5.94 -17.25
C LEU A 120 -19.17 7.44 -17.01
N VAL A 121 -18.50 8.00 -15.99
CA VAL A 121 -18.52 9.45 -15.73
C VAL A 121 -17.95 10.24 -16.92
N ARG A 122 -16.85 9.78 -17.52
CA ARG A 122 -16.28 10.40 -18.74
C ARG A 122 -17.24 10.31 -19.95
N LYS A 123 -18.21 9.39 -19.90
CA LYS A 123 -19.31 9.27 -20.89
C LYS A 123 -20.53 10.11 -20.53
N ASN A 124 -20.39 11.07 -19.59
CA ASN A 124 -21.44 11.97 -19.12
C ASN A 124 -22.55 11.30 -18.29
N ILE A 125 -22.30 10.14 -17.71
CA ILE A 125 -23.19 9.56 -16.70
C ILE A 125 -22.88 10.23 -15.36
N PRO A 126 -23.86 10.73 -14.60
CA PRO A 126 -23.64 11.29 -13.27
C PRO A 126 -22.91 10.29 -12.37
N PHE A 127 -22.00 10.78 -11.51
CA PHE A 127 -21.16 9.90 -10.67
C PHE A 127 -22.00 8.93 -9.83
N ARG A 128 -23.12 9.40 -9.27
CA ARG A 128 -24.02 8.57 -8.46
C ARG A 128 -24.55 7.39 -9.27
N ASP A 129 -25.05 7.67 -10.45
CA ASP A 129 -25.65 6.66 -11.33
C ASP A 129 -24.55 5.69 -11.84
N ALA A 130 -23.39 6.20 -12.20
CA ALA A 130 -22.23 5.37 -12.56
C ALA A 130 -21.84 4.42 -11.43
N HIS A 131 -21.84 4.89 -10.19
CA HIS A 131 -21.50 4.06 -9.01
C HIS A 131 -22.57 2.97 -8.78
N GLU A 132 -23.85 3.27 -8.92
CA GLU A 132 -24.95 2.29 -8.80
C GLU A 132 -24.86 1.21 -9.88
N LEU A 133 -24.62 1.61 -11.13
CA LEU A 133 -24.43 0.69 -12.26
C LEU A 133 -23.26 -0.26 -12.08
N VAL A 134 -22.11 0.29 -11.63
CA VAL A 134 -20.91 -0.53 -11.36
C VAL A 134 -21.14 -1.45 -10.16
N GLY A 135 -21.85 -0.99 -9.14
CA GLY A 135 -22.25 -1.82 -7.99
C GLY A 135 -23.08 -3.04 -8.43
N ALA A 136 -24.07 -2.83 -9.31
CA ALA A 136 -24.86 -3.93 -9.87
C ALA A 136 -24.01 -4.90 -10.71
N ALA A 137 -23.06 -4.38 -11.51
CA ALA A 137 -22.14 -5.21 -12.28
C ALA A 137 -21.23 -6.05 -11.41
N VAL A 138 -20.69 -5.47 -10.31
CA VAL A 138 -19.87 -6.20 -9.34
C VAL A 138 -20.71 -7.29 -8.65
N GLN A 139 -21.93 -6.97 -8.21
CA GLN A 139 -22.81 -7.96 -7.61
C GLN A 139 -23.05 -9.13 -8.59
N ARG A 140 -23.29 -8.85 -9.84
CA ARG A 140 -23.48 -9.87 -10.87
C ARG A 140 -22.23 -10.73 -11.09
N ALA A 141 -21.04 -10.12 -11.07
CA ALA A 141 -19.78 -10.83 -11.18
C ALA A 141 -19.57 -11.78 -9.98
N VAL A 142 -19.89 -11.31 -8.76
CA VAL A 142 -19.86 -12.14 -7.53
C VAL A 142 -20.79 -13.34 -7.63
N GLU A 143 -22.05 -13.15 -8.08
CA GLU A 143 -23.02 -14.23 -8.26
C GLU A 143 -22.55 -15.29 -9.26
N LEU A 144 -21.82 -14.87 -10.30
CA LEU A 144 -21.28 -15.76 -11.31
C LEU A 144 -19.93 -16.37 -10.94
N GLY A 145 -19.32 -15.95 -9.83
CA GLY A 145 -17.97 -16.37 -9.43
C GLY A 145 -16.90 -16.00 -10.46
N SER A 146 -17.07 -14.86 -11.16
CA SER A 146 -16.20 -14.42 -12.26
C SER A 146 -15.64 -13.02 -11.99
N PRO A 147 -14.46 -12.67 -12.53
CA PRO A 147 -13.97 -11.29 -12.45
C PRO A 147 -14.88 -10.36 -13.31
N LEU A 148 -14.87 -9.07 -12.96
CA LEU A 148 -15.71 -8.05 -13.61
C LEU A 148 -15.46 -7.98 -15.12
N GLU A 149 -14.21 -8.13 -15.54
CA GLU A 149 -13.76 -8.08 -16.94
C GLU A 149 -14.25 -9.26 -17.78
N ALA A 150 -14.65 -10.35 -17.15
CA ALA A 150 -15.19 -11.54 -17.83
C ALA A 150 -16.70 -11.42 -18.12
N LEU A 151 -17.37 -10.39 -17.61
CA LEU A 151 -18.78 -10.16 -17.91
C LEU A 151 -18.94 -9.80 -19.38
N SER A 152 -19.86 -10.49 -20.07
CA SER A 152 -20.24 -10.16 -21.44
C SER A 152 -20.99 -8.82 -21.51
N LEU A 153 -20.96 -8.17 -22.66
CA LEU A 153 -21.74 -6.95 -22.91
C LEU A 153 -23.23 -7.13 -22.60
N ARG A 154 -23.78 -8.33 -22.84
CA ARG A 154 -25.19 -8.63 -22.54
C ARG A 154 -25.44 -8.62 -21.01
N GLN A 155 -24.51 -9.13 -20.22
CA GLN A 155 -24.61 -9.13 -18.77
C GLN A 155 -24.45 -7.72 -18.20
N LEU A 156 -23.51 -6.94 -18.73
CA LEU A 156 -23.33 -5.54 -18.35
C LEU A 156 -24.57 -4.70 -18.71
N ASN A 157 -25.11 -4.87 -19.93
CA ASN A 157 -26.32 -4.16 -20.32
C ASN A 157 -27.56 -4.58 -19.50
N GLY A 158 -27.63 -5.83 -19.03
CA GLY A 158 -28.64 -6.27 -18.08
C GLY A 158 -28.61 -5.51 -16.76
N CYS A 159 -27.42 -5.18 -16.26
CA CYS A 159 -27.23 -4.36 -15.06
C CYS A 159 -27.68 -2.89 -15.32
N LEU A 160 -27.46 -2.36 -16.53
CA LEU A 160 -27.85 -1.00 -16.91
C LEU A 160 -29.38 -0.83 -17.02
N LEU A 161 -30.09 -1.85 -17.49
CA LEU A 161 -31.56 -1.79 -17.69
C LEU A 161 -32.34 -1.97 -16.38
N TYR A 162 -31.77 -2.71 -15.41
CA TYR A 162 -32.47 -2.99 -14.15
C TYR A 162 -32.59 -1.77 -13.23
N THR A 163 -31.72 -0.78 -13.37
CA THR A 163 -31.76 0.46 -12.57
C THR A 163 -32.74 1.49 -13.13
N SER A 164 -33.10 1.42 -14.43
CA SER A 164 -34.09 2.32 -15.01
C SER A 164 -35.55 1.93 -14.64
N ASP A 165 -35.82 0.63 -14.46
CA ASP A 165 -37.15 0.16 -14.06
C ASP A 165 -37.44 0.38 -12.56
N ALA A 166 -36.41 0.36 -11.69
CA ALA A 166 -36.56 0.64 -10.27
C ALA A 166 -36.83 2.13 -9.97
N ALA A 167 -36.46 3.03 -10.87
CA ALA A 167 -36.75 4.46 -10.74
C ALA A 167 -38.20 4.82 -11.11
N ASP A 168 -38.84 4.03 -11.99
CA ASP A 168 -40.23 4.26 -12.39
C ASP A 168 -41.27 3.70 -11.38
N GLU A 169 -40.92 2.71 -10.57
CA GLU A 169 -41.80 2.17 -9.53
C GLU A 169 -41.89 3.04 -8.26
N SER A 170 -41.01 4.02 -8.10
CA SER A 170 -41.02 4.92 -6.91
C SER A 170 -41.87 6.19 -7.07
N VAL A 171 -42.63 6.32 -8.17
CA VAL A 171 -43.49 7.49 -8.50
C VAL A 171 -44.96 7.10 -8.65
N SER A 172 -45.46 6.12 -7.90
CA SER A 172 -46.86 5.82 -7.78
C SER A 172 -47.37 5.86 -6.34
#